data_2a8d7646f493b29b78dc6a350c4c701c
#
_entry.id   2a8d7646f493b29b78dc6a350c4c701c
#
_cell.length_a   1.000
_cell.length_b   1.000
_cell.length_c   1.000
_cell.angle_alpha   90.00
_cell.angle_beta   90.00
_cell.angle_gamma   90.00
#
_symmetry.space_group_name_H-M   'P 1'
#
loop_
_entity.id
_entity.type
_entity.pdbx_description
1 polymer ?
#
loop_
_entity_poly.entity_id
_entity_poly.type
_entity_poly.pdbx_seq_one_letter_code
_entity_poly.pdbx_strand_id
1 'polypeptide(L)'
;IFTLDKAQFSIKEICEKLNFNLSTTYRILTTLEEYGYVSRLKNKDYVVGTQALYLSAIYTQSNHLEQIRPIVDRIRDMSGETASFFVEEEDKRICLYRAHSRDEIRHNIEQGSRLKLNQGASGRIILAYGKRKNDKQGFYKDIRDKGYYLSINEHNAALFALAVPVVSNSDKFVGAIVVSGPISRFDDKQKITLLNLLIDQLKNIVMP
;
A
#
# COMPACT_ATOMS: atom_id res chain seq x y z
N ILE A 1 7.69 -7.89 -13.90
CA ILE A 1 8.85 -8.68 -13.48
C ILE A 1 9.81 -7.88 -12.60
N PHE A 2 9.95 -6.57 -12.84
CA PHE A 2 10.75 -5.69 -12.00
C PHE A 2 10.12 -5.53 -10.62
N THR A 3 10.95 -5.60 -9.59
CA THR A 3 10.54 -5.44 -8.18
C THR A 3 11.56 -4.55 -7.47
N LEU A 4 11.24 -4.11 -6.26
CA LEU A 4 12.18 -3.34 -5.43
C LEU A 4 13.40 -4.19 -5.01
N ASP A 5 13.22 -5.51 -4.85
CA ASP A 5 14.32 -6.42 -4.52
C ASP A 5 15.21 -6.73 -5.74
N LYS A 6 14.64 -6.67 -6.95
CA LYS A 6 15.36 -6.89 -8.19
C LYS A 6 14.85 -5.97 -9.30
N ALA A 7 15.59 -4.89 -9.51
CA ALA A 7 15.24 -3.82 -10.45
C ALA A 7 15.89 -3.96 -11.85
N GLN A 8 16.78 -4.96 -12.03
CA GLN A 8 17.56 -5.14 -13.26
C GLN A 8 17.51 -6.59 -13.73
N PHE A 9 17.31 -6.80 -15.05
CA PHE A 9 17.22 -8.11 -15.67
C PHE A 9 17.92 -8.15 -17.02
N SER A 10 18.65 -9.23 -17.29
CA SER A 10 19.09 -9.59 -18.65
C SER A 10 17.91 -10.08 -19.49
N ILE A 11 18.04 -10.01 -20.82
CA ILE A 11 16.99 -10.53 -21.71
C ILE A 11 16.72 -12.02 -21.49
N LYS A 12 17.77 -12.80 -21.15
CA LYS A 12 17.64 -14.24 -20.87
C LYS A 12 16.76 -14.48 -19.63
N GLU A 13 17.00 -13.78 -18.55
CA GLU A 13 16.18 -13.87 -17.32
C GLU A 13 14.74 -13.46 -17.57
N ILE A 14 14.51 -12.44 -18.43
CA ILE A 14 13.17 -12.00 -18.81
C ILE A 14 12.46 -13.12 -19.59
N CYS A 15 13.13 -13.75 -20.58
CA CYS A 15 12.59 -14.88 -21.33
C CYS A 15 12.18 -16.03 -20.40
N GLU A 16 13.06 -16.43 -19.49
CA GLU A 16 12.83 -17.51 -18.53
C GLU A 16 11.65 -17.20 -17.61
N LYS A 17 11.64 -15.98 -17.04
CA LYS A 17 10.62 -15.57 -16.06
C LYS A 17 9.21 -15.43 -16.65
N LEU A 18 9.11 -15.00 -17.92
CA LEU A 18 7.84 -14.82 -18.63
C LEU A 18 7.46 -16.00 -19.50
N ASN A 19 8.33 -16.99 -19.64
CA ASN A 19 8.16 -18.13 -20.55
C ASN A 19 7.93 -17.68 -22.00
N PHE A 20 8.68 -16.67 -22.48
CA PHE A 20 8.63 -16.17 -23.84
C PHE A 20 9.90 -16.55 -24.60
N ASN A 21 9.79 -16.76 -25.91
CA ASN A 21 10.98 -16.93 -26.75
C ASN A 21 11.71 -15.60 -26.94
N LEU A 22 12.99 -15.68 -27.32
CA LEU A 22 13.89 -14.52 -27.43
C LEU A 22 13.36 -13.46 -28.42
N SER A 23 12.85 -13.90 -29.57
CA SER A 23 12.34 -12.98 -30.61
C SER A 23 11.14 -12.16 -30.09
N THR A 24 10.17 -12.81 -29.43
CA THR A 24 9.01 -12.14 -28.86
C THR A 24 9.44 -11.17 -27.75
N THR A 25 10.31 -11.64 -26.85
CA THR A 25 10.82 -10.81 -25.75
C THR A 25 11.54 -9.56 -26.30
N TYR A 26 12.41 -9.74 -27.30
CA TYR A 26 13.14 -8.63 -27.91
C TYR A 26 12.19 -7.59 -28.52
N ARG A 27 11.19 -8.01 -29.29
CA ARG A 27 10.21 -7.10 -29.89
C ARG A 27 9.44 -6.31 -28.85
N ILE A 28 8.97 -6.97 -27.77
CA ILE A 28 8.27 -6.30 -26.67
C ILE A 28 9.19 -5.28 -25.99
N LEU A 29 10.43 -5.69 -25.66
CA LEU A 29 11.38 -4.80 -25.00
C LEU A 29 11.75 -3.61 -25.86
N THR A 30 11.94 -3.78 -27.19
CA THR A 30 12.19 -2.69 -28.11
C THR A 30 11.05 -1.67 -28.10
N THR A 31 9.80 -2.12 -28.17
CA THR A 31 8.63 -1.23 -28.08
C THR A 31 8.58 -0.52 -26.73
N LEU A 32 8.78 -1.23 -25.62
CA LEU A 32 8.76 -0.62 -24.28
C LEU A 32 9.91 0.39 -24.09
N GLU A 33 11.08 0.15 -24.71
CA GLU A 33 12.23 1.05 -24.69
C GLU A 33 11.93 2.32 -25.51
N GLU A 34 11.35 2.18 -26.70
CA GLU A 34 10.94 3.29 -27.56
C GLU A 34 9.98 4.25 -26.84
N TYR A 35 9.04 3.71 -26.05
CA TYR A 35 8.10 4.52 -25.26
C TYR A 35 8.61 4.89 -23.86
N GLY A 36 9.85 4.57 -23.52
CA GLY A 36 10.49 4.94 -22.24
C GLY A 36 10.00 4.17 -21.02
N TYR A 37 9.27 3.06 -21.19
CA TYR A 37 8.82 2.20 -20.07
C TYR A 37 9.94 1.33 -19.52
N VAL A 38 10.90 0.95 -20.35
CA VAL A 38 12.15 0.31 -19.95
C VAL A 38 13.33 1.07 -20.55
N SER A 39 14.51 0.92 -19.96
CA SER A 39 15.77 1.43 -20.49
C SER A 39 16.79 0.32 -20.52
N ARG A 40 17.60 0.28 -21.57
CA ARG A 40 18.68 -0.68 -21.71
C ARG A 40 19.99 -0.09 -21.24
N LEU A 41 20.64 -0.76 -20.32
CA LEU A 41 21.94 -0.36 -19.77
C LEU A 41 23.11 -0.72 -20.70
N LYS A 42 24.31 -0.17 -20.43
CA LYS A 42 25.55 -0.48 -21.20
C LYS A 42 25.91 -1.98 -21.18
N ASN A 43 25.61 -2.67 -20.10
CA ASN A 43 25.79 -4.12 -19.95
C ASN A 43 24.70 -4.96 -20.65
N LYS A 44 23.80 -4.32 -21.40
CA LYS A 44 22.65 -4.89 -22.13
C LYS A 44 21.49 -5.38 -21.27
N ASP A 45 21.51 -5.18 -19.96
CA ASP A 45 20.37 -5.45 -19.09
C ASP A 45 19.32 -4.35 -19.18
N TYR A 46 18.09 -4.68 -18.78
CA TYR A 46 16.95 -3.80 -18.78
C TYR A 46 16.56 -3.38 -17.38
N VAL A 47 16.18 -2.12 -17.24
CA VAL A 47 15.65 -1.50 -16.03
C VAL A 47 14.34 -0.77 -16.33
N VAL A 48 13.58 -0.40 -15.31
CA VAL A 48 12.39 0.47 -15.49
C VAL A 48 12.82 1.82 -16.05
N GLY A 49 12.11 2.29 -17.08
CA GLY A 49 12.37 3.56 -17.74
C GLY A 49 11.69 4.76 -17.04
N THR A 50 12.03 5.96 -17.48
CA THR A 50 11.56 7.23 -16.88
C THR A 50 10.07 7.48 -17.04
N GLN A 51 9.39 6.83 -18.01
CA GLN A 51 7.95 6.92 -18.19
C GLN A 51 7.16 6.49 -16.95
N ALA A 52 7.73 5.58 -16.12
CA ALA A 52 7.13 5.18 -14.86
C ALA A 52 6.95 6.36 -13.87
N LEU A 53 7.87 7.31 -13.84
CA LEU A 53 7.77 8.52 -13.00
C LEU A 53 6.63 9.42 -13.47
N TYR A 54 6.50 9.61 -14.78
CA TYR A 54 5.42 10.41 -15.36
C TYR A 54 4.04 9.80 -15.07
N LEU A 55 3.89 8.49 -15.28
CA LEU A 55 2.65 7.79 -14.95
C LEU A 55 2.34 7.84 -13.46
N SER A 56 3.34 7.73 -12.58
CA SER A 56 3.17 7.87 -11.14
C SER A 56 2.67 9.26 -10.76
N ALA A 57 3.14 10.33 -11.40
CA ALA A 57 2.66 11.69 -11.17
C ALA A 57 1.19 11.85 -11.60
N ILE A 58 0.83 11.38 -12.79
CA ILE A 58 -0.57 11.38 -13.27
C ILE A 58 -1.46 10.59 -12.32
N TYR A 59 -1.04 9.39 -11.92
CA TYR A 59 -1.80 8.54 -10.99
C TYR A 59 -2.03 9.24 -9.65
N THR A 60 -1.00 9.89 -9.11
CA THR A 60 -1.08 10.63 -7.84
C THR A 60 -2.12 11.74 -7.91
N GLN A 61 -2.10 12.52 -8.98
CA GLN A 61 -3.02 13.63 -9.20
C GLN A 61 -4.48 13.15 -9.38
N SER A 62 -4.68 12.13 -10.22
CA SER A 62 -6.03 11.64 -10.58
C SER A 62 -6.72 10.82 -9.49
N ASN A 63 -6.00 10.31 -8.49
CA ASN A 63 -6.54 9.44 -7.44
C ASN A 63 -6.55 10.07 -6.04
N HIS A 64 -6.62 11.39 -5.94
CA HIS A 64 -6.66 12.15 -4.68
C HIS A 64 -5.52 11.82 -3.69
N LEU A 65 -4.44 11.22 -4.18
CA LEU A 65 -3.32 10.83 -3.34
C LEU A 65 -2.59 12.05 -2.76
N GLU A 66 -2.67 13.20 -3.44
CA GLU A 66 -2.15 14.47 -2.95
C GLU A 66 -2.83 14.93 -1.65
N GLN A 67 -4.09 14.60 -1.46
CA GLN A 67 -4.84 14.91 -0.23
C GLN A 67 -4.50 13.94 0.91
N ILE A 68 -4.22 12.69 0.56
CA ILE A 68 -3.89 11.63 1.54
C ILE A 68 -2.47 11.75 2.08
N ARG A 69 -1.50 12.08 1.23
CA ARG A 69 -0.08 12.15 1.61
C ARG A 69 0.19 13.00 2.86
N PRO A 70 -0.26 14.28 2.92
CA PRO A 70 0.02 15.12 4.09
C PRO A 70 -0.64 14.58 5.36
N ILE A 71 -1.77 13.88 5.25
CA ILE A 71 -2.45 13.26 6.40
C ILE A 71 -1.62 12.08 6.92
N VAL A 72 -1.18 11.20 6.04
CA VAL A 72 -0.34 10.05 6.40
C VAL A 72 0.99 10.50 6.99
N ASP A 73 1.61 11.56 6.44
CA ASP A 73 2.83 12.14 6.98
C ASP A 73 2.62 12.69 8.38
N ARG A 74 1.54 13.43 8.61
CA ARG A 74 1.18 13.97 9.92
C ARG A 74 0.90 12.87 10.94
N ILE A 75 0.21 11.82 10.55
CA ILE A 75 -0.03 10.66 11.42
C ILE A 75 1.30 10.03 11.82
N ARG A 76 2.24 9.82 10.88
CA ARG A 76 3.59 9.33 11.18
C ARG A 76 4.32 10.26 12.16
N ASP A 77 4.29 11.57 11.93
CA ASP A 77 5.01 12.54 12.77
C ASP A 77 4.44 12.64 14.18
N MET A 78 3.12 12.53 14.34
CA MET A 78 2.45 12.57 15.63
C MET A 78 2.51 11.24 16.39
N SER A 79 2.48 10.10 15.68
CA SER A 79 2.53 8.78 16.31
C SER A 79 3.95 8.27 16.57
N GLY A 80 4.94 8.76 15.82
CA GLY A 80 6.29 8.19 15.76
C GLY A 80 6.37 6.88 14.98
N GLU A 81 5.23 6.28 14.59
CA GLU A 81 5.17 4.98 13.95
C GLU A 81 4.94 5.10 12.43
N THR A 82 5.17 4.02 11.70
CA THR A 82 4.92 4.00 10.26
C THR A 82 3.44 4.13 9.96
N ALA A 83 3.08 5.12 9.15
CA ALA A 83 1.72 5.31 8.64
C ALA A 83 1.63 4.96 7.15
N SER A 84 0.52 4.38 6.70
CA SER A 84 0.36 3.92 5.33
C SER A 84 -1.09 4.03 4.87
N PHE A 85 -1.27 4.24 3.56
CA PHE A 85 -2.57 4.22 2.90
C PHE A 85 -2.63 3.07 1.91
N PHE A 86 -3.69 2.23 2.04
CA PHE A 86 -3.94 1.08 1.19
C PHE A 86 -5.28 1.19 0.50
N VAL A 87 -5.33 0.71 -0.75
CA VAL A 87 -6.57 0.56 -1.52
C VAL A 87 -6.75 -0.88 -1.97
N GLU A 88 -7.99 -1.23 -2.35
CA GLU A 88 -8.31 -2.50 -3.01
C GLU A 88 -8.03 -2.42 -4.51
N GLU A 89 -7.33 -3.41 -5.05
CA GLU A 89 -7.18 -3.64 -6.47
C GLU A 89 -7.33 -5.15 -6.72
N GLU A 90 -8.39 -5.52 -7.42
CA GLU A 90 -8.77 -6.93 -7.65
C GLU A 90 -8.89 -7.72 -6.34
N ASP A 91 -8.05 -8.73 -6.13
CA ASP A 91 -7.99 -9.59 -4.94
C ASP A 91 -6.89 -9.21 -3.94
N LYS A 92 -6.27 -8.05 -4.13
CA LYS A 92 -5.14 -7.57 -3.35
C LYS A 92 -5.40 -6.18 -2.76
N ARG A 93 -4.59 -5.83 -1.78
CA ARG A 93 -4.45 -4.46 -1.30
C ARG A 93 -3.11 -3.91 -1.76
N ILE A 94 -3.11 -2.68 -2.24
CA ILE A 94 -1.93 -1.98 -2.73
C ILE A 94 -1.56 -0.88 -1.74
N CYS A 95 -0.29 -0.82 -1.35
CA CYS A 95 0.24 0.30 -0.58
C CYS A 95 0.46 1.50 -1.51
N LEU A 96 -0.46 2.45 -1.55
CA LEU A 96 -0.35 3.61 -2.43
C LEU A 96 0.57 4.68 -1.87
N TYR A 97 0.61 4.83 -0.56
CA TYR A 97 1.51 5.77 0.09
C TYR A 97 1.95 5.26 1.46
N ARG A 98 3.17 5.57 1.83
CA ARG A 98 3.76 5.17 3.11
C ARG A 98 4.75 6.22 3.60
N ALA A 99 4.54 6.65 4.84
CA ALA A 99 5.46 7.46 5.61
C ALA A 99 6.12 6.56 6.66
N HIS A 100 7.38 6.22 6.44
CA HIS A 100 8.14 5.38 7.37
C HIS A 100 8.40 6.07 8.69
N SER A 101 8.30 5.32 9.80
CA SER A 101 8.84 5.74 11.08
C SER A 101 10.31 6.13 10.93
N ARG A 102 10.75 7.12 11.71
CA ARG A 102 12.17 7.54 11.76
C ARG A 102 13.03 6.58 12.60
N ASP A 103 12.41 5.65 13.31
CA ASP A 103 13.11 4.65 14.09
C ASP A 103 13.72 3.57 13.18
N GLU A 104 14.84 2.99 13.64
CA GLU A 104 15.54 1.91 12.94
C GLU A 104 14.68 0.65 12.86
N ILE A 105 13.99 0.31 13.97
CA ILE A 105 13.07 -0.84 14.01
C ILE A 105 11.68 -0.37 13.57
N ARG A 106 11.31 -0.73 12.33
CA ARG A 106 10.02 -0.37 11.73
C ARG A 106 9.48 -1.49 10.84
N HIS A 107 8.17 -1.43 10.61
CA HIS A 107 7.53 -2.34 9.65
C HIS A 107 7.96 -2.00 8.22
N ASN A 108 8.62 -2.94 7.53
CA ASN A 108 9.18 -2.74 6.19
C ASN A 108 8.24 -3.33 5.12
N ILE A 109 7.32 -2.51 4.62
CA ILE A 109 6.54 -2.73 3.39
C ILE A 109 6.78 -1.50 2.52
N GLU A 110 7.05 -1.70 1.25
CA GLU A 110 7.32 -0.59 0.36
C GLU A 110 6.05 -0.08 -0.35
N GLN A 111 6.06 1.19 -0.76
CA GLN A 111 5.02 1.75 -1.62
C GLN A 111 4.95 0.94 -2.93
N GLY A 112 3.73 0.68 -3.42
CA GLY A 112 3.49 -0.20 -4.57
C GLY A 112 3.38 -1.69 -4.24
N SER A 113 3.69 -2.11 -3.00
CA SER A 113 3.56 -3.52 -2.59
C SER A 113 2.13 -4.01 -2.70
N ARG A 114 1.97 -5.22 -3.26
CA ARG A 114 0.71 -5.93 -3.44
C ARG A 114 0.57 -7.04 -2.42
N LEU A 115 -0.37 -6.94 -1.51
CA LEU A 115 -0.54 -7.84 -0.38
C LEU A 115 -1.92 -8.50 -0.40
N LYS A 116 -2.06 -9.67 0.23
CA LYS A 116 -3.34 -10.37 0.34
C LYS A 116 -4.34 -9.59 1.20
N LEU A 117 -5.62 -9.59 0.81
CA LEU A 117 -6.70 -8.91 1.53
C LEU A 117 -7.02 -9.57 2.88
N ASN A 118 -6.90 -10.88 2.98
CA ASN A 118 -7.28 -11.62 4.19
C ASN A 118 -6.25 -11.58 5.33
N GLN A 119 -5.23 -10.74 5.23
CA GLN A 119 -4.16 -10.63 6.22
C GLN A 119 -3.94 -9.18 6.65
N GLY A 120 -3.67 -8.97 7.96
CA GLY A 120 -3.34 -7.68 8.55
C GLY A 120 -4.48 -6.66 8.57
N ALA A 121 -4.28 -5.57 9.32
CA ALA A 121 -5.36 -4.63 9.66
C ALA A 121 -5.99 -3.93 8.43
N SER A 122 -5.20 -3.43 7.49
CA SER A 122 -5.74 -2.78 6.29
C SER A 122 -6.58 -3.72 5.43
N GLY A 123 -6.18 -4.99 5.29
CA GLY A 123 -6.95 -5.97 4.55
C GLY A 123 -8.32 -6.23 5.17
N ARG A 124 -8.38 -6.33 6.50
CA ARG A 124 -9.65 -6.51 7.24
C ARG A 124 -10.58 -5.30 7.08
N ILE A 125 -10.05 -4.09 7.14
CA ILE A 125 -10.83 -2.86 6.87
C ILE A 125 -11.34 -2.84 5.44
N ILE A 126 -10.49 -3.14 4.44
CA ILE A 126 -10.89 -3.20 3.03
C ILE A 126 -12.01 -4.22 2.81
N LEU A 127 -11.90 -5.41 3.40
CA LEU A 127 -12.95 -6.44 3.29
C LEU A 127 -14.24 -6.04 4.02
N ALA A 128 -14.14 -5.30 5.13
CA ALA A 128 -15.30 -4.85 5.90
C ALA A 128 -16.09 -3.75 5.19
N TYR A 129 -15.41 -2.80 4.53
CA TYR A 129 -16.01 -1.61 3.94
C TYR A 129 -16.09 -1.65 2.40
N GLY A 130 -15.28 -2.50 1.74
CA GLY A 130 -15.22 -2.63 0.29
C GLY A 130 -16.45 -3.31 -0.33
N LYS A 131 -16.37 -3.56 -1.63
CA LYS A 131 -17.49 -4.10 -2.43
C LYS A 131 -17.82 -5.58 -2.12
N ARG A 132 -16.89 -6.32 -1.52
CA ARG A 132 -17.03 -7.77 -1.26
C ARG A 132 -17.77 -8.01 0.05
N LYS A 133 -19.09 -8.12 -0.01
CA LYS A 133 -19.99 -8.31 1.16
C LYS A 133 -20.09 -9.77 1.65
N ASN A 134 -19.07 -10.59 1.56
CA ASN A 134 -19.17 -11.97 2.03
C ASN A 134 -18.80 -12.08 3.52
N ASP A 135 -19.78 -11.79 4.38
CA ASP A 135 -19.65 -11.77 5.85
C ASP A 135 -20.40 -12.96 6.47
N LYS A 136 -19.91 -14.18 6.22
CA LYS A 136 -20.59 -15.42 6.66
C LYS A 136 -20.74 -15.60 8.17
N GLN A 137 -19.99 -14.83 8.99
CA GLN A 137 -19.94 -14.99 10.46
C GLN A 137 -20.12 -13.68 11.24
N GLY A 138 -20.50 -12.59 10.58
CA GLY A 138 -20.65 -11.28 11.24
C GLY A 138 -19.33 -10.59 11.62
N PHE A 139 -18.18 -11.19 11.29
CA PHE A 139 -16.86 -10.67 11.65
C PHE A 139 -16.61 -9.26 11.08
N TYR A 140 -16.97 -9.03 9.83
CA TYR A 140 -16.81 -7.71 9.20
C TYR A 140 -17.86 -6.71 9.67
N LYS A 141 -19.02 -7.19 10.15
CA LYS A 141 -20.00 -6.33 10.80
C LYS A 141 -19.41 -5.73 12.09
N ASP A 142 -18.78 -6.55 12.93
CA ASP A 142 -18.11 -6.07 14.14
C ASP A 142 -17.03 -5.02 13.86
N ILE A 143 -16.30 -5.17 12.76
CA ILE A 143 -15.31 -4.17 12.33
C ILE A 143 -15.99 -2.87 11.92
N ARG A 144 -17.10 -2.94 11.17
CA ARG A 144 -17.86 -1.74 10.79
C ARG A 144 -18.46 -1.03 12.00
N ASP A 145 -19.02 -1.79 12.95
CA ASP A 145 -19.62 -1.24 14.16
C ASP A 145 -18.59 -0.54 15.06
N LYS A 146 -17.34 -1.06 15.11
CA LYS A 146 -16.22 -0.47 15.84
C LYS A 146 -15.56 0.70 15.10
N GLY A 147 -15.60 0.71 13.78
CA GLY A 147 -14.93 1.70 12.95
C GLY A 147 -13.41 1.51 12.79
N TYR A 148 -12.84 0.44 13.35
CA TYR A 148 -11.40 0.15 13.23
C TYR A 148 -11.12 -1.36 13.34
N TYR A 149 -9.90 -1.75 12.96
CA TYR A 149 -9.36 -3.07 13.22
C TYR A 149 -7.93 -2.99 13.74
N LEU A 150 -7.67 -3.72 14.83
CA LEU A 150 -6.36 -3.89 15.43
C LEU A 150 -5.86 -5.32 15.17
N SER A 151 -4.73 -5.44 14.53
CA SER A 151 -3.99 -6.68 14.29
C SER A 151 -2.76 -6.71 15.19
N ILE A 152 -2.60 -7.77 15.95
CA ILE A 152 -1.43 -8.01 16.80
C ILE A 152 -0.88 -9.37 16.44
N ASN A 153 0.38 -9.43 15.96
CA ASN A 153 1.07 -10.68 15.58
C ASN A 153 0.39 -11.51 14.47
N GLU A 154 -0.57 -10.95 13.71
CA GLU A 154 -1.31 -11.73 12.72
C GLU A 154 -0.52 -11.99 11.42
N HIS A 155 0.26 -11.03 10.97
CA HIS A 155 0.98 -11.10 9.70
C HIS A 155 2.50 -11.23 9.89
N ASN A 156 3.01 -10.57 10.90
CA ASN A 156 4.42 -10.63 11.26
C ASN A 156 4.52 -10.66 12.78
N ALA A 157 5.29 -11.60 13.30
CA ALA A 157 5.55 -11.69 14.73
C ALA A 157 6.18 -10.37 15.22
N ALA A 158 5.79 -9.95 16.41
CA ALA A 158 6.25 -8.72 17.07
C ALA A 158 5.79 -7.39 16.44
N LEU A 159 4.76 -7.39 15.59
CA LEU A 159 4.17 -6.17 15.04
C LEU A 159 2.72 -5.97 15.47
N PHE A 160 2.36 -4.71 15.71
CA PHE A 160 0.96 -4.26 15.73
C PHE A 160 0.62 -3.50 14.45
N ALA A 161 -0.65 -3.47 14.09
CA ALA A 161 -1.20 -2.60 13.06
C ALA A 161 -2.62 -2.20 13.41
N LEU A 162 -2.87 -0.89 13.52
CA LEU A 162 -4.19 -0.31 13.77
C LEU A 162 -4.67 0.38 12.49
N ALA A 163 -5.82 -0.03 11.97
CA ALA A 163 -6.37 0.46 10.72
C ALA A 163 -7.77 1.04 10.89
N VAL A 164 -8.05 2.11 10.13
CA VAL A 164 -9.35 2.76 10.02
C VAL A 164 -9.74 2.93 8.56
N PRO A 165 -11.06 2.96 8.22
CA PRO A 165 -11.52 3.23 6.86
C PRO A 165 -11.36 4.71 6.51
N VAL A 166 -11.04 4.97 5.25
CA VAL A 166 -11.15 6.29 4.63
C VAL A 166 -12.41 6.29 3.77
N VAL A 167 -13.31 7.22 4.06
CA VAL A 167 -14.60 7.36 3.38
C VAL A 167 -14.67 8.77 2.80
N SER A 168 -15.15 8.91 1.57
CA SER A 168 -15.35 10.21 0.93
C SER A 168 -16.58 10.94 1.49
N ASN A 169 -16.75 12.22 1.14
CA ASN A 169 -17.94 13.00 1.51
C ASN A 169 -19.25 12.42 0.94
N SER A 170 -19.17 11.56 -0.08
CA SER A 170 -20.30 10.84 -0.66
C SER A 170 -20.51 9.43 -0.05
N ASP A 171 -19.97 9.17 1.13
CA ASP A 171 -20.00 7.89 1.86
C ASP A 171 -19.42 6.70 1.07
N LYS A 172 -18.56 6.96 0.09
CA LYS A 172 -17.87 5.90 -0.63
C LYS A 172 -16.58 5.52 0.10
N PHE A 173 -16.38 4.23 0.29
CA PHE A 173 -15.13 3.70 0.77
C PHE A 173 -14.01 3.93 -0.25
N VAL A 174 -12.94 4.57 0.19
CA VAL A 174 -11.78 4.94 -0.65
C VAL A 174 -10.59 4.02 -0.39
N GLY A 175 -10.37 3.68 0.87
CA GLY A 175 -9.25 2.85 1.28
C GLY A 175 -9.07 2.79 2.79
N ALA A 176 -7.93 2.30 3.26
CA ALA A 176 -7.61 2.17 4.67
C ALA A 176 -6.31 2.90 5.02
N ILE A 177 -6.33 3.71 6.08
CA ILE A 177 -5.12 4.23 6.71
C ILE A 177 -4.74 3.31 7.86
N VAL A 178 -3.44 3.04 7.98
CA VAL A 178 -2.87 2.12 8.97
C VAL A 178 -1.69 2.75 9.66
N VAL A 179 -1.65 2.65 10.98
CA VAL A 179 -0.43 2.86 11.78
C VAL A 179 0.11 1.50 12.19
N SER A 180 1.40 1.28 12.03
CA SER A 180 2.04 0.00 12.36
C SER A 180 3.45 0.18 12.90
N GLY A 181 3.80 -0.65 13.87
CA GLY A 181 5.11 -0.65 14.52
C GLY A 181 5.35 -1.89 15.36
N PRO A 182 6.47 -1.95 16.07
CA PRO A 182 6.80 -3.05 16.99
C PRO A 182 5.82 -3.10 18.17
N ILE A 183 5.41 -4.32 18.53
CA ILE A 183 4.51 -4.54 19.67
C ILE A 183 5.11 -4.08 20.99
N SER A 184 6.45 -4.03 21.10
CA SER A 184 7.15 -3.55 22.29
C SER A 184 6.87 -2.09 22.62
N ARG A 185 6.37 -1.30 21.65
CA ARG A 185 5.96 0.10 21.80
C ARG A 185 4.44 0.27 21.83
N PHE A 186 3.67 -0.82 22.02
CA PHE A 186 2.23 -0.80 21.91
C PHE A 186 1.59 -1.35 23.19
N ASP A 187 0.74 -0.55 23.82
CA ASP A 187 -0.09 -0.87 24.95
C ASP A 187 -1.51 -0.33 24.77
N ASP A 188 -2.39 -0.55 25.75
CA ASP A 188 -3.78 -0.08 25.69
C ASP A 188 -3.90 1.46 25.70
N LYS A 189 -2.98 2.17 26.33
CA LYS A 189 -2.94 3.63 26.32
C LYS A 189 -2.56 4.14 24.94
N GLN A 190 -1.56 3.51 24.33
CA GLN A 190 -1.11 3.82 22.98
C GLN A 190 -2.21 3.54 21.95
N LYS A 191 -2.95 2.42 22.13
CA LYS A 191 -4.11 2.11 21.28
C LYS A 191 -5.13 3.25 21.25
N ILE A 192 -5.53 3.75 22.42
CA ILE A 192 -6.51 4.85 22.54
C ILE A 192 -5.97 6.12 21.88
N THR A 193 -4.70 6.44 22.15
CA THR A 193 -4.04 7.62 21.56
C THR A 193 -4.00 7.55 20.03
N LEU A 194 -3.59 6.43 19.48
CA LEU A 194 -3.51 6.22 18.04
C LEU A 194 -4.90 6.22 17.38
N LEU A 195 -5.90 5.63 18.03
CA LEU A 195 -7.27 5.62 17.49
C LEU A 195 -7.84 7.03 17.44
N ASN A 196 -7.69 7.82 18.50
CA ASN A 196 -8.13 9.22 18.53
C ASN A 196 -7.40 10.06 17.47
N LEU A 197 -6.08 9.87 17.32
CA LEU A 197 -5.29 10.52 16.29
C LEU A 197 -5.82 10.20 14.89
N LEU A 198 -6.04 8.92 14.59
CA LEU A 198 -6.54 8.49 13.29
C LEU A 198 -7.91 9.08 12.99
N ILE A 199 -8.84 9.03 13.94
CA ILE A 199 -10.19 9.57 13.79
C ILE A 199 -10.13 11.10 13.58
N ASP A 200 -9.30 11.82 14.33
CA ASP A 200 -9.19 13.28 14.21
C ASP A 200 -8.60 13.70 12.86
N GLN A 201 -7.57 13.02 12.41
CA GLN A 201 -6.96 13.31 11.11
C GLN A 201 -7.90 12.99 9.93
N LEU A 202 -8.79 12.00 10.08
CA LEU A 202 -9.77 11.65 9.04
C LEU A 202 -10.88 12.69 8.88
N LYS A 203 -11.26 13.42 9.95
CA LYS A 203 -12.25 14.52 9.88
C LYS A 203 -11.83 15.64 8.92
N ASN A 204 -10.54 15.77 8.65
CA ASN A 204 -9.99 16.79 7.77
C ASN A 204 -9.87 16.32 6.30
N ILE A 205 -10.33 15.10 5.99
CA ILE A 205 -10.32 14.58 4.63
C ILE A 205 -11.57 15.09 3.90
N VAL A 206 -11.37 16.04 2.99
CA VAL A 206 -12.40 16.50 2.06
C VAL A 206 -12.15 15.81 0.71
N MET A 207 -12.81 14.68 0.49
CA MET A 207 -12.77 13.98 -0.81
C MET A 207 -14.16 14.09 -1.46
N PRO A 208 -14.21 14.53 -2.72
CA PRO A 208 -15.47 14.63 -3.47
C PRO A 208 -16.12 13.26 -3.72
#